data_208428364e00580c1eacd88490a5724e
#
_entry.id   208428364e00580c1eacd88490a5724e
#
_cell.length_a   1.000
_cell.length_b   1.000
_cell.length_c   1.000
_cell.angle_alpha   90.00
_cell.angle_beta   90.00
_cell.angle_gamma   90.00
#
_symmetry.space_group_name_H-M   'P 1'
#
loop_
_entity.id
_entity.type
_entity.pdbx_description
1 polymer ?
#
loop_
_entity_poly.entity_id
_entity_poly.type
_entity_poly.pdbx_seq_one_letter_code
_entity_poly.pdbx_strand_id
1 'polypeptide(L)' 'MTLKEYLEKQIKYFAVAKQEAKLDDPMYHLFEGRIRAYTDIFLTCPDSVLSKKILDEVW' A
#
# COMPACT_ATOMS: atom_id res chain seq x y z
N MET A 1 -10.10 4.85 9.91
CA MET A 1 -9.89 3.68 9.00
C MET A 1 -9.10 2.60 9.72
N THR A 2 -9.24 1.36 9.29
CA THR A 2 -8.45 0.27 9.83
C THR A 2 -7.12 0.17 9.08
N LEU A 3 -6.17 -0.56 9.66
CA LEU A 3 -4.90 -0.81 9.02
C LEU A 3 -5.11 -1.52 7.67
N LYS A 4 -6.05 -2.46 7.63
CA LYS A 4 -6.40 -3.17 6.39
C LYS A 4 -6.84 -2.20 5.29
N GLU A 5 -7.75 -1.29 5.62
CA GLU A 5 -8.22 -0.29 4.67
C GLU A 5 -7.10 0.63 4.19
N TYR A 6 -6.22 1.03 5.10
CA TYR A 6 -5.06 1.84 4.74
C TYR A 6 -4.16 1.12 3.74
N LEU A 7 -3.84 -0.15 4.03
CA LEU A 7 -2.97 -0.94 3.15
C LEU A 7 -3.60 -1.15 1.77
N GLU A 8 -4.90 -1.44 1.73
CA GLU A 8 -5.62 -1.58 0.46
C GLU A 8 -5.57 -0.29 -0.36
N LYS A 9 -5.78 0.85 0.30
CA LYS A 9 -5.71 2.15 -0.36
C LYS A 9 -4.32 2.42 -0.93
N GLN A 10 -3.28 2.14 -0.17
CA GLN A 10 -1.91 2.37 -0.60
C GLN A 10 -1.53 1.48 -1.77
N ILE A 11 -1.89 0.21 -1.70
CA ILE A 11 -1.63 -0.73 -2.78
C ILE A 11 -2.30 -0.27 -4.07
N LYS A 12 -3.57 0.12 -3.98
CA LYS A 12 -4.32 0.60 -5.14
C LYS A 12 -3.72 1.88 -5.72
N TYR A 13 -3.37 2.82 -4.85
CA TYR A 13 -2.76 4.08 -5.27
C TYR A 13 -1.46 3.84 -6.04
N PHE A 14 -0.57 3.03 -5.48
CA PHE A 14 0.71 2.76 -6.12
C PHE A 14 0.58 1.88 -7.37
N ALA A 15 -0.42 1.02 -7.43
CA ALA A 15 -0.68 0.23 -8.63
C ALA A 15 -1.08 1.13 -9.80
N VAL A 16 -1.93 2.12 -9.56
CA VAL A 16 -2.32 3.10 -10.58
C VAL A 16 -1.12 3.95 -10.99
N ALA A 17 -0.36 4.44 -10.00
CA ALA A 17 0.83 5.24 -10.28
C ALA A 17 1.86 4.46 -11.10
N LYS A 18 2.02 3.18 -10.80
CA LYS A 18 2.92 2.30 -11.55
C LYS A 18 2.49 2.14 -13.00
N GLN A 19 1.19 2.00 -13.24
CA GLN A 19 0.66 1.88 -14.60
C GLN A 19 0.93 3.13 -15.44
N GLU A 20 0.92 4.30 -14.80
CA GLU A 20 1.16 5.57 -15.48
C GLU A 20 2.65 5.85 -15.68
N ALA A 21 3.51 5.21 -14.90
CA ALA A 21 4.95 5.40 -15.01
C ALA A 21 5.52 4.56 -16.17
N LYS A 22 6.54 5.11 -16.81
CA LYS A 22 7.25 4.38 -17.86
C LYS A 22 8.24 3.40 -17.23
N LEU A 23 8.52 2.31 -17.94
CA LEU A 23 9.44 1.27 -17.46
C LEU A 23 10.84 1.80 -17.15
N ASP A 24 11.29 2.82 -17.89
CA ASP A 24 12.60 3.42 -17.69
C ASP A 24 12.60 4.53 -16.63
N ASP A 25 11.43 4.84 -16.07
CA ASP A 25 11.32 5.84 -15.01
C ASP A 25 11.80 5.24 -13.68
N PRO A 26 12.73 5.89 -12.96
CA PRO A 26 13.14 5.41 -11.64
C PRO A 26 11.99 5.22 -10.67
N MET A 27 10.93 6.01 -10.81
CA MET A 27 9.76 5.92 -9.95
C MET A 27 8.98 4.63 -10.15
N TYR A 28 9.09 4.00 -11.33
CA TYR A 28 8.44 2.73 -11.58
C TYR A 28 8.89 1.66 -10.57
N HIS A 29 10.19 1.55 -10.37
CA HIS A 29 10.76 0.58 -9.43
C HIS A 29 10.43 0.93 -7.98
N LEU A 30 10.36 2.22 -7.67
CA LEU A 30 9.95 2.67 -6.34
C LEU A 30 8.52 2.26 -6.04
N PHE A 31 7.60 2.47 -6.99
CA PHE A 31 6.21 2.08 -6.82
C PHE A 31 6.06 0.56 -6.68
N GLU A 32 6.80 -0.19 -7.46
CA GLU A 32 6.80 -1.65 -7.35
C GLU A 32 7.26 -2.11 -5.96
N GLY A 33 8.33 -1.51 -5.45
CA GLY A 33 8.82 -1.81 -4.10
C GLY A 33 7.81 -1.48 -3.02
N ARG A 34 7.11 -0.36 -3.16
CA ARG A 34 6.05 0.03 -2.21
C ARG A 34 4.90 -0.97 -2.23
N ILE A 35 4.46 -1.37 -3.41
CA ILE A 35 3.38 -2.37 -3.55
C ILE A 35 3.78 -3.67 -2.86
N ARG A 36 4.99 -4.14 -3.08
CA ARG A 36 5.50 -5.35 -2.45
C ARG A 36 5.52 -5.24 -0.93
N ALA A 37 6.03 -4.13 -0.41
CA ALA A 37 6.11 -3.92 1.02
C ALA A 37 4.73 -3.95 1.68
N TYR A 38 3.78 -3.22 1.12
CA TYR A 38 2.42 -3.19 1.65
C TYR A 38 1.72 -4.53 1.52
N THR A 39 1.94 -5.23 0.41
CA THR A 39 1.36 -6.56 0.20
C THR A 39 1.90 -7.56 1.21
N ASP A 40 3.20 -7.52 1.48
CA ASP A 40 3.81 -8.40 2.49
C ASP A 40 3.21 -8.16 3.87
N ILE A 41 3.05 -6.90 4.26
CA ILE A 41 2.42 -6.56 5.53
C ILE A 41 0.99 -7.10 5.56
N PHE A 42 0.25 -6.90 4.49
CA PHE A 42 -1.14 -7.34 4.40
C PHE A 42 -1.27 -8.86 4.56
N LEU A 43 -0.35 -9.61 3.94
CA LEU A 43 -0.39 -11.06 3.97
C LEU A 43 0.16 -11.67 5.26
N THR A 44 1.07 -10.98 5.94
CA THR A 44 1.74 -11.53 7.13
C THR A 44 1.14 -11.07 8.45
N CYS A 45 0.42 -9.95 8.45
CA CYS A 45 -0.21 -9.47 9.67
C CYS A 45 -1.46 -10.27 10.00
N PRO A 46 -1.67 -10.66 11.27
CA PRO A 46 -2.91 -11.32 11.66
C PRO A 46 -4.10 -10.35 11.60
N ASP A 47 -5.30 -10.91 11.45
CA ASP A 47 -6.52 -10.11 11.34
C ASP A 47 -6.74 -9.19 12.55
N SER A 48 -6.32 -9.62 13.73
CA SER A 48 -6.42 -8.80 14.93
C SER A 48 -5.65 -7.50 14.82
N VAL A 49 -4.54 -7.51 14.08
CA VAL A 49 -3.74 -6.31 13.84
C VAL A 49 -4.33 -5.52 12.67
N LEU A 50 -4.73 -6.19 11.61
CA LEU A 50 -5.29 -5.54 10.43
C LEU A 50 -6.61 -4.81 10.73
N SER A 51 -7.37 -5.30 11.70
CA SER A 51 -8.64 -4.68 12.07
C SER A 51 -8.49 -3.50 13.04
N LYS A 52 -7.28 -3.24 13.53
CA LYS A 52 -7.05 -2.10 14.41
C LYS A 52 -7.25 -0.79 13.67
N LYS A 53 -7.90 0.14 14.35
CA LYS A 53 -8.07 1.49 13.80
C LYS A 53 -6.75 2.24 13.90
N ILE A 54 -6.41 2.93 12.82
CA ILE A 54 -5.29 3.85 12.77
C ILE A 54 -5.84 5.27 12.69
N LEU A 55 -4.96 6.25 12.72
CA LEU A 55 -5.37 7.66 12.73
C LEU A 55 -6.22 8.00 11.52
N ASP A 56 -7.45 8.43 11.76
CA ASP A 56 -8.40 8.77 10.71
C ASP A 56 -8.36 10.24 10.33
N GLU A 57 -8.18 11.11 11.31
CA GLU A 57 -8.32 12.54 11.12
C GLU A 57 -7.05 13.25 10.69
N VAL A 58 -5.97 12.53 10.54
CA VAL A 58 -4.68 13.12 10.17
C VAL A 58 -4.51 13.18 8.66
N TRP A 59 -5.32 12.48 7.96
CA TRP A 59 -5.25 12.36 6.51
C TRP A 59 -6.28 13.24 5.82
#